data_86c50a25c5318dc2252720257b4bbfa6
#
_entry.id   86c50a25c5318dc2252720257b4bbfa6
#
_cell.length_a   1.000
_cell.length_b   1.000
_cell.length_c   1.000
_cell.angle_alpha   90.00
_cell.angle_beta   90.00
_cell.angle_gamma   90.00
#
_symmetry.space_group_name_H-M   'P 1'
#
loop_
_entity.id
_entity.type
_entity.pdbx_description
1 polymer ?
#
loop_
_entity_poly.entity_id
_entity_poly.type
_entity_poly.pdbx_seq_one_letter_code
_entity_poly.pdbx_strand_id
1 'polypeptide(L)'
;MRIGLVATSRSGSTLFRSYACNLLGLLDSGSWLKHNSYSDIDTQPFSKADHILKVLPHYISDSPEDVHEVTKNFTSVWLHREDIVAQFLSHVARLRTGVNHVYKVEDRPQIENLSLEATREEFDRFKGKLDCFWNLYHTYHQGEPLISLEYFLANPTDNLAKLSNFFDVNSNQVVNIPVPVELGIAYNDKFKNYDEIVEWFANYE
;
A
#
# COMPACT_ATOMS: atom_id res chain seq x y z
N MET A 1 -7.97 -2.94 19.09
CA MET A 1 -7.22 -3.88 18.20
C MET A 1 -6.31 -3.10 17.27
N ARG A 2 -5.20 -3.67 16.87
CA ARG A 2 -4.26 -3.05 15.92
C ARG A 2 -4.26 -3.85 14.62
N ILE A 3 -4.69 -3.22 13.55
CA ILE A 3 -4.70 -3.82 12.22
C ILE A 3 -3.46 -3.31 11.47
N GLY A 4 -2.61 -4.23 11.02
CA GLY A 4 -1.48 -3.96 10.17
C GLY A 4 -1.86 -4.09 8.70
N LEU A 5 -1.94 -2.99 7.96
CA LEU A 5 -2.04 -3.04 6.50
C LEU A 5 -0.61 -3.13 5.93
N VAL A 6 -0.16 -4.35 5.68
CA VAL A 6 1.17 -4.61 5.10
C VAL A 6 1.10 -4.48 3.59
N ALA A 7 1.96 -3.67 3.02
CA ALA A 7 1.88 -3.33 1.61
C ALA A 7 3.23 -2.85 1.06
N THR A 8 3.37 -2.83 -0.24
CA THR A 8 4.46 -2.13 -0.93
C THR A 8 4.06 -0.71 -1.32
N SER A 9 5.02 0.09 -1.75
CA SER A 9 4.73 1.42 -2.28
C SER A 9 3.85 1.34 -3.52
N ARG A 10 2.84 2.22 -3.63
CA ARG A 10 1.90 2.33 -4.78
C ARG A 10 0.98 1.11 -5.00
N SER A 11 0.84 0.24 -4.04
CA SER A 11 -0.13 -0.86 -4.05
C SER A 11 -1.58 -0.44 -3.74
N GLY A 12 -1.89 0.85 -3.69
CA GLY A 12 -3.22 1.33 -3.31
C GLY A 12 -3.50 1.35 -1.80
N SER A 13 -2.49 1.15 -0.96
CA SER A 13 -2.64 1.04 0.49
C SER A 13 -3.29 2.26 1.16
N THR A 14 -3.10 3.47 0.63
CA THR A 14 -3.78 4.66 1.15
C THR A 14 -5.27 4.63 0.82
N LEU A 15 -5.62 4.23 -0.40
CA LEU A 15 -7.00 4.08 -0.83
C LEU A 15 -7.73 3.01 0.01
N PHE A 16 -7.15 1.81 0.12
CA PHE A 16 -7.66 0.74 0.96
C PHE A 16 -7.91 1.20 2.40
N ARG A 17 -6.92 1.84 3.01
CA ARG A 17 -7.01 2.36 4.38
C ARG A 17 -8.12 3.40 4.53
N SER A 18 -8.27 4.32 3.57
CA SER A 18 -9.35 5.31 3.60
C SER A 18 -10.73 4.68 3.59
N TYR A 19 -10.94 3.67 2.74
CA TYR A 19 -12.19 2.92 2.73
C TYR A 19 -12.41 2.15 4.03
N ALA A 20 -11.38 1.47 4.55
CA ALA A 20 -11.46 0.71 5.80
C ALA A 20 -11.82 1.62 6.98
N CYS A 21 -11.20 2.79 7.09
CA CYS A 21 -11.56 3.76 8.14
C CYS A 21 -13.01 4.23 8.01
N ASN A 22 -13.44 4.61 6.82
CA ASN A 22 -14.79 5.16 6.60
C ASN A 22 -15.89 4.12 6.78
N LEU A 23 -15.69 2.87 6.35
CA LEU A 23 -16.73 1.84 6.35
C LEU A 23 -16.72 0.97 7.61
N LEU A 24 -15.55 0.78 8.25
CA LEU A 24 -15.41 -0.04 9.45
C LEU A 24 -15.23 0.80 10.72
N GLY A 25 -15.19 2.12 10.62
CA GLY A 25 -14.99 3.01 11.74
C GLY A 25 -13.62 2.92 12.42
N LEU A 26 -12.60 2.48 11.69
CA LEU A 26 -11.23 2.38 12.20
C LEU A 26 -10.56 3.75 12.27
N LEU A 27 -9.75 3.97 13.29
CA LEU A 27 -8.93 5.16 13.38
C LEU A 27 -7.70 5.03 12.46
N ASP A 28 -7.42 6.10 11.72
CA ASP A 28 -6.28 6.16 10.80
C ASP A 28 -4.99 6.52 11.54
N SER A 29 -4.07 5.57 11.67
CA SER A 29 -2.73 5.80 12.22
C SER A 29 -1.68 6.10 11.14
N GLY A 30 -2.08 6.16 9.88
CA GLY A 30 -1.23 6.56 8.77
C GLY A 30 -0.05 5.63 8.53
N SER A 31 1.07 6.24 8.18
CA SER A 31 2.37 5.57 7.99
C SER A 31 3.28 5.86 9.18
N TRP A 32 2.77 5.70 10.40
CA TRP A 32 3.46 6.09 11.63
C TRP A 32 4.86 5.46 11.74
N LEU A 33 5.02 4.19 11.39
CA LEU A 33 6.31 3.48 11.40
C LEU A 33 7.37 4.07 10.46
N LYS A 34 6.99 4.95 9.54
CA LYS A 34 7.95 5.66 8.69
C LYS A 34 8.88 6.60 9.48
N HIS A 35 8.41 7.10 10.61
CA HIS A 35 9.07 8.16 11.38
C HIS A 35 9.33 7.79 12.84
N ASN A 36 8.86 6.63 13.29
CA ASN A 36 8.87 6.23 14.69
C ASN A 36 9.34 4.79 14.85
N SER A 37 9.92 4.48 15.99
CA SER A 37 10.27 3.11 16.34
C SER A 37 9.03 2.30 16.70
N TYR A 38 9.04 1.01 16.40
CA TYR A 38 7.97 0.11 16.83
C TYR A 38 7.83 0.07 18.37
N SER A 39 8.94 0.17 19.12
CA SER A 39 8.92 0.20 20.58
C SER A 39 8.04 1.31 21.18
N ASP A 40 7.81 2.38 20.42
CA ASP A 40 7.03 3.52 20.90
C ASP A 40 5.52 3.35 20.66
N ILE A 41 5.10 2.28 19.98
CA ILE A 41 3.69 2.09 19.59
C ILE A 41 2.76 1.91 20.78
N ASP A 42 3.26 1.33 21.86
CA ASP A 42 2.49 1.07 23.09
C ASP A 42 2.24 2.34 23.91
N THR A 43 3.04 3.38 23.72
CA THR A 43 2.91 4.67 24.41
C THR A 43 1.93 5.61 23.71
N GLN A 44 1.46 5.24 22.51
CA GLN A 44 0.61 6.09 21.68
C GLN A 44 -0.89 5.90 21.99
N PRO A 45 -1.75 6.88 21.62
CA PRO A 45 -3.22 6.78 21.77
C PRO A 45 -3.84 5.58 21.08
N PHE A 46 -3.11 4.91 20.16
CA PHE A 46 -3.53 3.70 19.46
C PHE A 46 -3.86 2.52 20.37
N SER A 47 -3.48 2.57 21.64
CA SER A 47 -3.71 1.47 22.59
C SER A 47 -5.17 1.31 23.02
N LYS A 48 -6.04 2.28 22.72
CA LYS A 48 -7.42 2.36 23.30
C LYS A 48 -8.55 2.23 22.29
N ALA A 49 -8.28 2.16 20.99
CA ALA A 49 -9.31 2.06 19.95
C ALA A 49 -8.86 1.14 18.82
N ASP A 50 -9.78 0.78 17.93
CA ASP A 50 -9.47 0.00 16.76
C ASP A 50 -8.80 0.87 15.70
N HIS A 51 -7.57 0.54 15.38
CA HIS A 51 -6.71 1.30 14.46
C HIS A 51 -6.27 0.47 13.27
N ILE A 52 -6.13 1.14 12.13
CA ILE A 52 -5.41 0.63 10.99
C ILE A 52 -4.10 1.41 10.79
N LEU A 53 -3.00 0.68 10.76
CA LEU A 53 -1.66 1.20 10.57
C LEU A 53 -1.08 0.70 9.28
N LYS A 54 -0.62 1.58 8.42
CA LYS A 54 0.09 1.18 7.20
C LYS A 54 1.53 0.76 7.53
N VAL A 55 1.85 -0.48 7.20
CA VAL A 55 3.18 -1.08 7.35
C VAL A 55 3.79 -1.24 5.96
N LEU A 56 4.89 -0.56 5.72
CA LEU A 56 5.69 -0.73 4.51
C LEU A 56 7.01 -1.40 4.92
N PRO A 57 7.23 -2.68 4.60
CA PRO A 57 8.38 -3.44 5.05
C PRO A 57 9.71 -2.71 4.92
N HIS A 58 9.97 -2.12 3.76
CA HIS A 58 11.19 -1.38 3.45
C HIS A 58 11.41 -0.08 4.25
N TYR A 59 10.48 0.31 5.13
CA TYR A 59 10.70 1.41 6.10
C TYR A 59 11.13 0.89 7.47
N ILE A 60 11.01 -0.41 7.69
CA ILE A 60 11.38 -1.05 8.94
C ILE A 60 12.80 -1.59 8.84
N SER A 61 13.02 -2.50 7.89
CA SER A 61 14.32 -3.13 7.64
C SER A 61 14.33 -3.76 6.24
N ASP A 62 15.51 -4.02 5.72
CA ASP A 62 15.71 -4.87 4.55
C ASP A 62 15.73 -6.37 4.94
N SER A 63 15.80 -6.70 6.24
CA SER A 63 15.73 -8.07 6.76
C SER A 63 14.26 -8.47 6.97
N PRO A 64 13.78 -9.55 6.33
CA PRO A 64 12.45 -10.09 6.56
C PRO A 64 12.19 -10.46 8.02
N GLU A 65 13.21 -10.94 8.74
CA GLU A 65 13.13 -11.32 10.15
C GLU A 65 12.78 -10.12 11.03
N ASP A 66 13.46 -8.99 10.84
CA ASP A 66 13.20 -7.76 11.60
C ASP A 66 11.79 -7.24 11.34
N VAL A 67 11.35 -7.31 10.07
CA VAL A 67 9.99 -6.90 9.70
C VAL A 67 8.96 -7.85 10.33
N HIS A 68 9.22 -9.15 10.34
CA HIS A 68 8.36 -10.13 11.00
C HIS A 68 8.21 -9.83 12.50
N GLU A 69 9.29 -9.51 13.20
CA GLU A 69 9.24 -9.14 14.61
C GLU A 69 8.29 -7.97 14.90
N VAL A 70 8.12 -7.07 13.95
CA VAL A 70 7.14 -5.98 14.03
C VAL A 70 5.73 -6.47 13.66
N THR A 71 5.60 -7.15 12.52
CA THR A 71 4.29 -7.50 11.94
C THR A 71 3.55 -8.57 12.73
N LYS A 72 4.23 -9.51 13.39
CA LYS A 72 3.62 -10.54 14.22
C LYS A 72 2.74 -10.01 15.38
N ASN A 73 2.87 -8.73 15.71
CA ASN A 73 2.10 -8.08 16.79
C ASN A 73 0.82 -7.39 16.29
N PHE A 74 0.50 -7.54 15.01
CA PHE A 74 -0.72 -7.02 14.40
C PHE A 74 -1.61 -8.16 13.92
N THR A 75 -2.91 -7.88 13.85
CA THR A 75 -3.80 -8.64 12.96
C THR A 75 -3.57 -8.05 11.57
N SER A 76 -2.86 -8.76 10.71
CA SER A 76 -2.39 -8.19 9.45
C SER A 76 -3.31 -8.51 8.28
N VAL A 77 -3.41 -7.57 7.35
CA VAL A 77 -3.91 -7.80 5.99
C VAL A 77 -2.82 -7.37 5.01
N TRP A 78 -2.61 -8.19 4.01
CA TRP A 78 -1.57 -8.03 3.01
C TRP A 78 -2.20 -7.52 1.73
N LEU A 79 -1.71 -6.38 1.24
CA LEU A 79 -2.21 -5.75 0.03
C LEU A 79 -1.12 -5.69 -1.03
N HIS A 80 -1.40 -6.32 -2.15
CA HIS A 80 -0.54 -6.23 -3.34
C HIS A 80 -1.30 -5.61 -4.52
N ARG A 81 -0.61 -5.41 -5.61
CA ARG A 81 -1.17 -5.00 -6.89
C ARG A 81 -0.83 -6.06 -7.94
N GLU A 82 -1.82 -6.50 -8.72
CA GLU A 82 -1.62 -7.48 -9.80
C GLU A 82 -0.85 -6.86 -10.96
N ASP A 83 -1.22 -5.64 -11.35
CA ASP A 83 -0.49 -4.87 -12.35
C ASP A 83 0.77 -4.23 -11.75
N ILE A 84 1.84 -5.04 -11.65
CA ILE A 84 3.13 -4.62 -11.11
C ILE A 84 3.84 -3.60 -12.01
N VAL A 85 3.61 -3.63 -13.32
CA VAL A 85 4.14 -2.63 -14.25
C VAL A 85 3.55 -1.27 -13.93
N ALA A 86 2.23 -1.16 -13.88
CA ALA A 86 1.56 0.09 -13.51
C ALA A 86 1.92 0.54 -12.08
N GLN A 87 2.18 -0.38 -11.16
CA GLN A 87 2.66 -0.06 -9.82
C GLN A 87 4.03 0.62 -9.86
N PHE A 88 4.99 0.05 -10.64
CA PHE A 88 6.32 0.62 -10.83
C PHE A 88 6.27 1.99 -11.49
N LEU A 89 5.53 2.11 -12.61
CA LEU A 89 5.39 3.38 -13.33
C LEU A 89 4.81 4.48 -12.44
N SER A 90 3.78 4.15 -11.63
CA SER A 90 3.25 5.05 -10.61
C SER A 90 4.29 5.41 -9.54
N HIS A 91 5.20 4.49 -9.19
CA HIS A 91 6.28 4.76 -8.26
C HIS A 91 7.29 5.76 -8.83
N VAL A 92 7.73 5.57 -10.06
CA VAL A 92 8.66 6.48 -10.76
C VAL A 92 8.01 7.86 -10.97
N ALA A 93 6.76 7.90 -11.44
CA ALA A 93 6.03 9.15 -11.62
C ALA A 93 5.98 9.97 -10.31
N ARG A 94 5.71 9.31 -9.18
CA ARG A 94 5.76 9.96 -7.87
C ARG A 94 7.16 10.53 -7.55
N LEU A 95 8.22 9.78 -7.84
CA LEU A 95 9.59 10.25 -7.57
C LEU A 95 9.93 11.50 -8.37
N ARG A 96 9.41 11.62 -9.60
CA ARG A 96 9.65 12.78 -10.49
C ARG A 96 8.78 13.98 -10.15
N THR A 97 7.54 13.76 -9.72
CA THR A 97 6.55 14.83 -9.52
C THR A 97 6.39 15.25 -8.06
N GLY A 98 6.78 14.41 -7.12
CA GLY A 98 6.46 14.59 -5.70
C GLY A 98 5.00 14.32 -5.34
N VAL A 99 4.13 14.09 -6.33
CA VAL A 99 2.69 13.86 -6.11
C VAL A 99 2.45 12.46 -5.58
N ASN A 100 1.99 12.35 -4.34
CA ASN A 100 1.73 11.06 -3.70
C ASN A 100 0.31 10.55 -3.97
N HIS A 101 -0.66 11.42 -3.84
CA HIS A 101 -2.08 11.11 -3.99
C HIS A 101 -2.79 12.33 -4.56
N VAL A 102 -3.81 12.07 -5.37
CA VAL A 102 -4.70 13.09 -5.90
C VAL A 102 -6.05 12.93 -5.22
N TYR A 103 -6.52 13.98 -4.59
CA TYR A 103 -7.81 14.00 -3.89
C TYR A 103 -8.86 14.81 -4.64
N LYS A 104 -8.45 15.55 -5.66
CA LYS A 104 -9.33 16.34 -6.51
C LYS A 104 -8.97 16.14 -7.97
N VAL A 105 -9.99 16.07 -8.82
CA VAL A 105 -9.80 15.84 -10.26
C VAL A 105 -9.04 16.98 -10.92
N GLU A 106 -9.18 18.21 -10.43
CA GLU A 106 -8.47 19.39 -10.94
C GLU A 106 -6.94 19.35 -10.74
N ASP A 107 -6.45 18.51 -9.81
CA ASP A 107 -5.00 18.32 -9.62
C ASP A 107 -4.38 17.36 -10.67
N ARG A 108 -5.21 16.77 -11.53
CA ARG A 108 -4.83 15.80 -12.57
C ARG A 108 -3.90 16.33 -13.67
N PRO A 109 -4.02 17.60 -14.14
CA PRO A 109 -3.21 18.12 -15.24
C PRO A 109 -1.71 18.05 -15.06
N GLN A 110 -1.22 18.07 -13.81
CA GLN A 110 0.21 17.98 -13.50
C GLN A 110 0.84 16.63 -13.90
N ILE A 111 0.02 15.59 -14.05
CA ILE A 111 0.46 14.24 -14.38
C ILE A 111 0.23 13.92 -15.86
N GLU A 112 -0.77 14.52 -16.49
CA GLU A 112 -1.18 14.21 -17.86
C GLU A 112 -0.13 14.60 -18.92
N ASN A 113 0.63 15.65 -18.68
CA ASN A 113 1.63 16.19 -19.62
C ASN A 113 3.07 15.72 -19.35
N LEU A 114 3.24 14.67 -18.53
CA LEU A 114 4.57 14.18 -18.21
C LEU A 114 5.17 13.38 -19.37
N SER A 115 6.46 13.57 -19.57
CA SER A 115 7.30 12.71 -20.40
C SER A 115 8.42 12.17 -19.51
N LEU A 116 8.27 10.93 -19.09
CA LEU A 116 9.10 10.28 -18.08
C LEU A 116 10.03 9.25 -18.72
N GLU A 117 11.02 8.87 -17.97
CA GLU A 117 11.91 7.75 -18.27
C GLU A 117 12.28 7.09 -16.95
N ALA A 118 12.22 5.76 -16.90
CA ALA A 118 12.65 4.97 -15.76
C ALA A 118 14.05 4.40 -16.02
N THR A 119 14.82 4.24 -14.96
CA THR A 119 16.13 3.61 -15.05
C THR A 119 16.09 2.17 -14.55
N ARG A 120 17.03 1.35 -15.02
CA ARG A 120 17.21 -0.02 -14.54
C ARG A 120 17.48 -0.07 -13.04
N GLU A 121 18.23 0.87 -12.51
CA GLU A 121 18.51 0.96 -11.07
C GLU A 121 17.24 1.23 -10.24
N GLU A 122 16.32 2.04 -10.75
CA GLU A 122 15.02 2.27 -10.10
C GLU A 122 14.18 1.00 -10.10
N PHE A 123 14.19 0.25 -11.21
CA PHE A 123 13.53 -1.05 -11.31
C PHE A 123 14.12 -2.05 -10.31
N ASP A 124 15.45 -2.21 -10.25
CA ASP A 124 16.10 -3.16 -9.36
C ASP A 124 15.81 -2.84 -7.87
N ARG A 125 15.80 -1.56 -7.50
CA ARG A 125 15.38 -1.12 -6.16
C ARG A 125 13.91 -1.38 -5.88
N PHE A 126 13.05 -1.20 -6.86
CA PHE A 126 11.62 -1.48 -6.71
C PHE A 126 11.36 -2.98 -6.58
N LYS A 127 12.02 -3.78 -7.42
CA LYS A 127 11.99 -5.24 -7.38
C LYS A 127 12.40 -5.77 -6.01
N GLY A 128 13.52 -5.28 -5.46
CA GLY A 128 13.96 -5.68 -4.11
C GLY A 128 12.91 -5.46 -3.02
N LYS A 129 12.09 -4.40 -3.14
CA LYS A 129 10.97 -4.17 -2.21
C LYS A 129 9.81 -5.15 -2.40
N LEU A 130 9.54 -5.55 -3.64
CA LEU A 130 8.54 -6.59 -3.93
C LEU A 130 9.02 -7.94 -3.41
N ASP A 131 10.28 -8.29 -3.67
CA ASP A 131 10.88 -9.54 -3.19
C ASP A 131 10.84 -9.63 -1.66
N CYS A 132 11.19 -8.57 -0.96
CA CYS A 132 11.10 -8.49 0.49
C CYS A 132 9.65 -8.72 0.99
N PHE A 133 8.67 -8.09 0.35
CA PHE A 133 7.26 -8.26 0.68
C PHE A 133 6.81 -9.71 0.50
N TRP A 134 7.10 -10.32 -0.64
CA TRP A 134 6.69 -11.69 -0.94
C TRP A 134 7.43 -12.72 -0.08
N ASN A 135 8.73 -12.55 0.14
CA ASN A 135 9.49 -13.42 1.03
C ASN A 135 8.93 -13.38 2.45
N LEU A 136 8.62 -12.19 2.97
CA LEU A 136 8.04 -12.03 4.29
C LEU A 136 6.67 -12.72 4.37
N TYR A 137 5.79 -12.51 3.39
CA TYR A 137 4.47 -13.15 3.35
C TYR A 137 4.59 -14.68 3.29
N HIS A 138 5.36 -15.21 2.35
CA HIS A 138 5.48 -16.66 2.15
C HIS A 138 6.20 -17.37 3.29
N THR A 139 7.11 -16.71 3.98
CA THR A 139 7.87 -17.33 5.07
C THR A 139 7.09 -17.32 6.38
N TYR A 140 6.36 -16.24 6.68
CA TYR A 140 5.84 -16.03 8.04
C TYR A 140 4.34 -15.82 8.13
N HIS A 141 3.66 -15.49 7.01
CA HIS A 141 2.30 -14.92 7.06
C HIS A 141 1.30 -15.57 6.09
N GLN A 142 1.59 -16.76 5.55
CA GLN A 142 0.74 -17.44 4.54
C GLN A 142 -0.72 -17.68 4.96
N GLY A 143 -1.02 -17.67 6.24
CA GLY A 143 -2.38 -17.86 6.76
C GLY A 143 -3.19 -16.56 6.88
N GLU A 144 -2.58 -15.41 6.62
CA GLU A 144 -3.22 -14.11 6.74
C GLU A 144 -3.88 -13.68 5.42
N PRO A 145 -4.91 -12.81 5.46
CA PRO A 145 -5.57 -12.33 4.25
C PRO A 145 -4.60 -11.62 3.31
N LEU A 146 -4.53 -12.12 2.07
CA LEU A 146 -3.81 -11.52 0.96
C LEU A 146 -4.82 -11.04 -0.07
N ILE A 147 -4.78 -9.76 -0.42
CA ILE A 147 -5.77 -9.11 -1.26
C ILE A 147 -5.06 -8.33 -2.36
N SER A 148 -5.52 -8.47 -3.61
CA SER A 148 -5.08 -7.56 -4.65
C SER A 148 -5.87 -6.25 -4.60
N LEU A 149 -5.23 -5.16 -5.02
CA LEU A 149 -5.91 -3.87 -5.17
C LEU A 149 -7.08 -3.99 -6.14
N GLU A 150 -6.89 -4.68 -7.24
CA GLU A 150 -7.88 -4.87 -8.31
C GLU A 150 -9.11 -5.61 -7.77
N TYR A 151 -8.91 -6.70 -7.03
CA TYR A 151 -10.01 -7.40 -6.36
C TYR A 151 -10.75 -6.51 -5.36
N PHE A 152 -10.01 -5.73 -4.57
CA PHE A 152 -10.61 -4.81 -3.61
C PHE A 152 -11.47 -3.75 -4.30
N LEU A 153 -10.99 -3.16 -5.39
CA LEU A 153 -11.69 -2.10 -6.12
C LEU A 153 -12.93 -2.60 -6.87
N ALA A 154 -13.01 -3.88 -7.21
CA ALA A 154 -14.19 -4.45 -7.86
C ALA A 154 -15.46 -4.27 -7.00
N ASN A 155 -15.36 -4.41 -5.67
CA ASN A 155 -16.44 -4.11 -4.73
C ASN A 155 -15.88 -3.79 -3.33
N PRO A 156 -15.49 -2.54 -3.04
CA PRO A 156 -14.84 -2.18 -1.79
C PRO A 156 -15.69 -2.47 -0.55
N THR A 157 -16.98 -2.22 -0.63
CA THR A 157 -17.91 -2.40 0.50
C THR A 157 -18.02 -3.87 0.90
N ASP A 158 -18.28 -4.77 -0.05
CA ASP A 158 -18.41 -6.19 0.22
C ASP A 158 -17.09 -6.82 0.65
N ASN A 159 -15.99 -6.40 0.04
CA ASN A 159 -14.68 -6.90 0.39
C ASN A 159 -14.27 -6.49 1.81
N LEU A 160 -14.59 -5.27 2.24
CA LEU A 160 -14.37 -4.85 3.62
C LEU A 160 -15.34 -5.52 4.60
N ALA A 161 -16.59 -5.76 4.21
CA ALA A 161 -17.54 -6.52 5.04
C ALA A 161 -17.05 -7.95 5.32
N LYS A 162 -16.44 -8.60 4.35
CA LYS A 162 -15.79 -9.92 4.55
C LYS A 162 -14.60 -9.83 5.51
N LEU A 163 -13.81 -8.78 5.42
CA LEU A 163 -12.67 -8.55 6.29
C LEU A 163 -13.06 -8.13 7.70
N SER A 164 -14.23 -7.50 7.90
CA SER A 164 -14.69 -7.09 9.22
C SER A 164 -14.80 -8.26 10.20
N ASN A 165 -15.25 -9.43 9.71
CA ASN A 165 -15.29 -10.66 10.50
C ASN A 165 -13.90 -11.17 10.89
N PHE A 166 -12.92 -11.01 9.98
CA PHE A 166 -11.55 -11.38 10.27
C PHE A 166 -10.91 -10.41 11.29
N PHE A 167 -11.25 -9.14 11.19
CA PHE A 167 -10.70 -8.12 12.08
C PHE A 167 -11.39 -8.06 13.44
N ASP A 168 -12.56 -8.72 13.61
CA ASP A 168 -13.40 -8.61 14.81
C ASP A 168 -13.64 -7.14 15.22
N VAL A 169 -13.97 -6.30 14.22
CA VAL A 169 -14.17 -4.86 14.41
C VAL A 169 -15.61 -4.59 14.83
N ASN A 170 -15.78 -4.02 16.02
CA ASN A 170 -17.07 -3.56 16.58
C ASN A 170 -17.08 -2.05 16.77
N SER A 171 -16.62 -1.29 15.80
CA SER A 171 -16.59 0.17 15.93
C SER A 171 -17.89 0.81 15.48
N ASN A 172 -18.51 1.56 16.41
CA ASN A 172 -19.64 2.45 16.11
C ASN A 172 -19.18 3.88 15.77
N GLN A 173 -17.88 4.07 15.48
CA GLN A 173 -17.33 5.39 15.19
C GLN A 173 -17.63 5.77 13.75
N VAL A 174 -18.14 6.98 13.56
CA VAL A 174 -18.23 7.58 12.22
C VAL A 174 -16.91 8.28 11.94
N VAL A 175 -16.18 7.77 10.97
CA VAL A 175 -14.93 8.37 10.48
C VAL A 175 -15.19 8.88 9.07
N ASN A 176 -14.76 10.08 8.78
CA ASN A 176 -14.86 10.67 7.46
C ASN A 176 -13.48 11.21 7.04
N ILE A 177 -12.70 10.38 6.38
CA ILE A 177 -11.41 10.77 5.84
C ILE A 177 -11.45 10.85 4.31
N PRO A 178 -10.68 11.76 3.70
CA PRO A 178 -10.62 11.87 2.26
C PRO A 178 -10.17 10.57 1.59
N VAL A 179 -10.90 10.13 0.57
CA VAL A 179 -10.54 9.00 -0.28
C VAL A 179 -9.80 9.54 -1.51
N PRO A 180 -8.58 9.05 -1.81
CA PRO A 180 -7.88 9.44 -3.03
C PRO A 180 -8.70 9.13 -4.27
N VAL A 181 -8.65 10.04 -5.25
CA VAL A 181 -9.28 9.82 -6.56
C VAL A 181 -8.46 8.78 -7.34
N GLU A 182 -9.13 7.79 -7.88
CA GLU A 182 -8.53 6.89 -8.86
C GLU A 182 -8.38 7.63 -10.18
N LEU A 183 -7.15 7.83 -10.63
CA LEU A 183 -6.89 8.64 -11.81
C LEU A 183 -7.06 7.88 -13.12
N GLY A 184 -7.01 6.53 -13.09
CA GLY A 184 -7.05 5.72 -14.31
C GLY A 184 -5.99 6.13 -15.33
N ILE A 185 -4.79 6.53 -14.87
CA ILE A 185 -3.74 7.05 -15.74
C ILE A 185 -3.17 5.88 -16.55
N ALA A 186 -3.30 5.97 -17.86
CA ALA A 186 -2.54 5.13 -18.77
C ALA A 186 -1.08 5.63 -18.78
N TYR A 187 -0.18 4.83 -18.22
CA TYR A 187 1.23 5.21 -18.13
C TYR A 187 2.04 4.89 -19.39
N ASN A 188 1.55 4.01 -20.28
CA ASN A 188 2.22 3.66 -21.53
C ASN A 188 2.64 4.89 -22.34
N ASP A 189 1.75 5.90 -22.46
CA ASP A 189 2.00 7.13 -23.20
C ASP A 189 2.88 8.15 -22.44
N LYS A 190 3.20 7.87 -21.17
CA LYS A 190 3.94 8.79 -20.30
C LYS A 190 5.42 8.43 -20.19
N PHE A 191 5.76 7.19 -20.49
CA PHE A 191 7.14 6.71 -20.38
C PHE A 191 7.75 6.46 -21.74
N LYS A 192 8.88 7.13 -22.03
CA LYS A 192 9.61 7.01 -23.29
C LYS A 192 10.14 5.61 -23.54
N ASN A 193 10.47 4.91 -22.48
CA ASN A 193 11.02 3.55 -22.51
C ASN A 193 10.03 2.51 -21.96
N TYR A 194 8.73 2.69 -22.25
CA TYR A 194 7.68 1.80 -21.74
C TYR A 194 7.90 0.33 -22.14
N ASP A 195 8.21 0.07 -23.41
CA ASP A 195 8.42 -1.30 -23.91
C ASP A 195 9.61 -1.98 -23.22
N GLU A 196 10.70 -1.25 -23.01
CA GLU A 196 11.86 -1.73 -22.28
C GLU A 196 11.50 -2.07 -20.82
N ILE A 197 10.67 -1.25 -20.18
CA ILE A 197 10.18 -1.50 -18.83
C ILE A 197 9.34 -2.79 -18.80
N VAL A 198 8.47 -3.01 -19.76
CA VAL A 198 7.68 -4.26 -19.85
C VAL A 198 8.61 -5.48 -19.98
N GLU A 199 9.66 -5.39 -20.77
CA GLU A 199 10.66 -6.45 -20.90
C GLU A 199 11.40 -6.73 -19.57
N TRP A 200 11.66 -5.72 -18.74
CA TRP A 200 12.26 -5.94 -17.42
C TRP A 200 11.38 -6.82 -16.53
N PHE A 201 10.06 -6.63 -16.61
CA PHE A 201 9.10 -7.42 -15.85
C PHE A 201 8.83 -8.81 -16.46
N ALA A 202 8.92 -8.96 -17.80
CA ALA A 202 8.77 -10.27 -18.44
C ALA A 202 9.86 -11.28 -18.00
N ASN A 203 11.00 -10.79 -17.52
CA ASN A 203 12.08 -11.58 -16.95
C ASN A 203 12.07 -11.62 -15.40
N TYR A 204 10.97 -11.18 -14.82
CA TYR A 204 10.74 -11.18 -13.38
C TYR A 204 9.78 -12.33 -13.03
N GLU A 205 10.34 -13.51 -12.77
CA GLU A 205 9.64 -14.68 -12.20
C GLU A 205 10.18 -15.01 -10.80
#